data_5ec0ac4c2d01f18313a2bd3921b86250
#
_entry.id   5ec0ac4c2d01f18313a2bd3921b86250
#
_cell.length_a   1.000
_cell.length_b   1.000
_cell.length_c   1.000
_cell.angle_alpha   90.00
_cell.angle_beta   90.00
_cell.angle_gamma   90.00
#
_symmetry.space_group_name_H-M   'P 1'
#
loop_
_entity.id
_entity.type
_entity.pdbx_description
1 polymer ?
#
loop_
_entity_poly.entity_id
_entity_poly.type
_entity_poly.pdbx_seq_one_letter_code
_entity_poly.pdbx_strand_id
1 'polypeptide(L)'
;MTVEHEDVLLMPRWVKCKRATFKYGLGAEFIDVLKTLHKLGLDRTEKVTVGGAQVSPRDVVAACLPDPATLGDRMRGKTCAGLWVTGTGTDGAPRSTYLYHVVDNEWSMREYGHQCVVWQTAVNPVVALELLAHGTWSGAGVLGPEAFDAQPFLDLLTAYGSPWGIKELEV
;
A
#
# COMPACT_ATOMS: atom_id res chain seq x y z
N MET A 1 4.67 -11.71 0.85
CA MET A 1 3.43 -12.36 1.37
C MET A 1 2.27 -11.93 0.48
N THR A 2 1.39 -12.85 0.07
CA THR A 2 0.15 -12.52 -0.64
C THR A 2 -0.93 -12.30 0.40
N VAL A 3 -1.69 -11.22 0.27
CA VAL A 3 -2.78 -10.84 1.19
C VAL A 3 -4.03 -10.52 0.39
N GLU A 4 -5.18 -10.60 1.03
CA GLU A 4 -6.44 -10.10 0.47
C GLU A 4 -6.41 -8.57 0.45
N HIS A 5 -6.85 -8.00 -0.66
CA HIS A 5 -6.94 -6.55 -0.84
C HIS A 5 -8.02 -6.25 -1.89
N GLU A 6 -8.70 -5.13 -1.73
CA GLU A 6 -9.80 -4.72 -2.64
C GLU A 6 -9.34 -4.52 -4.08
N ASP A 7 -8.11 -4.09 -4.35
CA ASP A 7 -7.57 -3.90 -5.70
C ASP A 7 -7.66 -5.18 -6.54
N VAL A 8 -7.49 -6.35 -5.90
CA VAL A 8 -7.60 -7.65 -6.57
C VAL A 8 -9.00 -7.89 -7.12
N LEU A 9 -10.02 -7.30 -6.50
CA LEU A 9 -11.41 -7.38 -6.92
C LEU A 9 -11.82 -6.24 -7.88
N LEU A 10 -11.21 -5.07 -7.73
CA LEU A 10 -11.57 -3.87 -8.49
C LEU A 10 -10.88 -3.82 -9.85
N MET A 11 -9.57 -4.05 -9.93
CA MET A 11 -8.83 -4.01 -11.18
C MET A 11 -9.46 -4.83 -12.33
N PRO A 12 -9.89 -6.10 -12.12
CA PRO A 12 -10.49 -6.89 -13.20
C PRO A 12 -11.82 -6.37 -13.75
N ARG A 13 -12.47 -5.43 -13.06
CA ARG A 13 -13.71 -4.80 -13.54
C ARG A 13 -13.45 -3.84 -14.70
N TRP A 14 -12.26 -3.23 -14.72
CA TRP A 14 -11.90 -2.17 -15.66
C TRP A 14 -10.77 -2.59 -16.58
N VAL A 15 -9.90 -3.49 -16.14
CA VAL A 15 -8.72 -3.95 -16.89
C VAL A 15 -8.87 -5.44 -17.20
N LYS A 16 -8.81 -5.81 -18.47
CA LYS A 16 -8.82 -7.22 -18.90
C LYS A 16 -7.50 -7.88 -18.51
N CYS A 17 -7.48 -8.58 -17.40
CA CYS A 17 -6.33 -9.34 -16.93
C CYS A 17 -6.70 -10.80 -16.61
N LYS A 18 -5.71 -11.71 -16.73
CA LYS A 18 -5.90 -13.12 -16.40
C LYS A 18 -5.77 -13.38 -14.90
N ARG A 19 -5.04 -12.53 -14.21
CA ARG A 19 -4.74 -12.68 -12.78
C ARG A 19 -4.36 -11.31 -12.19
N ALA A 20 -4.92 -11.01 -11.02
CA ALA A 20 -4.50 -9.93 -10.15
C ALA A 20 -4.10 -10.50 -8.78
N THR A 21 -3.06 -9.98 -8.16
CA THR A 21 -2.62 -10.39 -6.82
C THR A 21 -2.06 -9.17 -6.10
N PHE A 22 -2.37 -9.05 -4.82
CA PHE A 22 -1.73 -8.06 -3.96
C PHE A 22 -0.61 -8.72 -3.15
N LYS A 23 0.55 -8.06 -3.09
CA LYS A 23 1.71 -8.55 -2.33
C LYS A 23 2.18 -7.48 -1.35
N TYR A 24 2.35 -7.87 -0.10
CA TYR A 24 2.89 -7.00 0.93
C TYR A 24 4.35 -7.39 1.23
N GLY A 25 5.26 -6.43 1.08
CA GLY A 25 6.68 -6.60 1.41
C GLY A 25 6.94 -6.17 2.85
N LEU A 26 7.26 -7.13 3.70
CA LEU A 26 7.68 -6.91 5.09
C LEU A 26 9.13 -7.35 5.24
N GLY A 27 9.90 -6.65 6.07
CA GLY A 27 11.27 -7.03 6.39
C GLY A 27 11.35 -8.42 7.02
N ALA A 28 12.47 -9.13 6.80
CA ALA A 28 12.66 -10.48 7.32
C ALA A 28 12.55 -10.54 8.85
N GLU A 29 13.14 -9.57 9.55
CA GLU A 29 13.08 -9.45 11.00
C GLU A 29 11.62 -9.36 11.51
N PHE A 30 10.80 -8.51 10.88
CA PHE A 30 9.39 -8.39 11.24
C PHE A 30 8.62 -9.70 11.02
N ILE A 31 8.88 -10.36 9.90
CA ILE A 31 8.28 -11.68 9.59
C ILE A 31 8.66 -12.71 10.66
N ASP A 32 9.90 -12.72 11.14
CA ASP A 32 10.35 -13.68 12.15
C ASP A 32 9.72 -13.39 13.53
N VAL A 33 9.50 -12.12 13.88
CA VAL A 33 8.71 -11.74 15.06
C VAL A 33 7.28 -12.27 14.93
N LEU A 34 6.60 -12.05 13.80
CA LEU A 34 5.24 -12.55 13.58
C LEU A 34 5.16 -14.07 13.67
N LYS A 35 6.11 -14.79 13.09
CA LYS A 35 6.19 -16.26 13.20
C LYS A 35 6.38 -16.72 14.65
N THR A 36 7.16 -15.99 15.43
CA THR A 36 7.38 -16.30 16.84
C THR A 36 6.10 -16.10 17.64
N LEU A 37 5.41 -14.97 17.47
CA LEU A 37 4.11 -14.72 18.11
C LEU A 37 3.10 -15.82 17.75
N HIS A 38 3.06 -16.24 16.49
CA HIS A 38 2.20 -17.33 16.02
C HIS A 38 2.53 -18.67 16.69
N LYS A 39 3.81 -19.04 16.74
CA LYS A 39 4.25 -20.28 17.42
C LYS A 39 3.88 -20.32 18.91
N LEU A 40 3.88 -19.16 19.57
CA LEU A 40 3.48 -19.01 20.97
C LEU A 40 1.96 -18.90 21.14
N GLY A 41 1.19 -18.81 20.07
CA GLY A 41 -0.26 -18.61 20.09
C GLY A 41 -0.67 -17.22 20.59
N LEU A 42 0.22 -16.24 20.51
CA LEU A 42 -0.02 -14.86 20.94
C LEU A 42 -0.79 -14.02 19.91
N ASP A 43 -1.03 -14.56 18.72
CA ASP A 43 -1.88 -14.00 17.69
C ASP A 43 -3.36 -14.44 17.78
N ARG A 44 -3.69 -15.32 18.73
CA ARG A 44 -5.06 -15.84 18.92
C ARG A 44 -5.99 -14.76 19.47
N THR A 45 -7.24 -14.83 19.01
CA THR A 45 -8.34 -14.00 19.48
C THR A 45 -9.17 -14.67 20.58
N GLU A 46 -9.11 -16.01 20.66
CA GLU A 46 -9.80 -16.79 21.68
C GLU A 46 -9.25 -16.43 23.05
N LYS A 47 -10.15 -16.11 23.99
CA LYS A 47 -9.77 -15.73 25.34
C LYS A 47 -9.21 -16.91 26.12
N VAL A 48 -8.16 -16.65 26.90
CA VAL A 48 -7.55 -17.57 27.85
C VAL A 48 -7.67 -17.00 29.26
N THR A 49 -7.71 -17.87 30.25
CA THR A 49 -7.78 -17.43 31.66
C THR A 49 -6.36 -17.18 32.21
N VAL A 50 -6.10 -15.95 32.63
CA VAL A 50 -4.84 -15.55 33.26
C VAL A 50 -5.16 -14.84 34.59
N GLY A 51 -4.73 -15.41 35.71
CA GLY A 51 -4.97 -14.83 37.04
C GLY A 51 -6.46 -14.60 37.36
N GLY A 52 -7.37 -15.44 36.79
CA GLY A 52 -8.82 -15.31 36.96
C GLY A 52 -9.51 -14.35 35.96
N ALA A 53 -8.75 -13.60 35.14
CA ALA A 53 -9.29 -12.75 34.10
C ALA A 53 -9.32 -13.45 32.74
N GLN A 54 -10.30 -13.12 31.90
CA GLN A 54 -10.42 -13.60 30.53
C GLN A 54 -9.71 -12.61 29.58
N VAL A 55 -8.61 -13.03 28.95
CA VAL A 55 -7.72 -12.17 28.17
C VAL A 55 -7.55 -12.75 26.76
N SER A 56 -7.64 -11.92 25.73
CA SER A 56 -7.24 -12.26 24.37
C SER A 56 -5.71 -12.07 24.24
N PRO A 57 -4.94 -13.13 23.89
CA PRO A 57 -3.49 -13.00 23.74
C PRO A 57 -3.09 -11.91 22.74
N ARG A 58 -3.78 -11.83 21.59
CA ARG A 58 -3.54 -10.79 20.58
C ARG A 58 -3.73 -9.37 21.13
N ASP A 59 -4.77 -9.16 21.94
CA ASP A 59 -5.06 -7.83 22.49
C ASP A 59 -4.00 -7.39 23.51
N VAL A 60 -3.43 -8.34 24.25
CA VAL A 60 -2.29 -8.09 25.15
C VAL A 60 -1.05 -7.67 24.33
N VAL A 61 -0.73 -8.42 23.27
CA VAL A 61 0.39 -8.05 22.38
C VAL A 61 0.17 -6.65 21.81
N ALA A 62 -1.02 -6.37 21.28
CA ALA A 62 -1.37 -5.06 20.73
C ALA A 62 -1.21 -3.92 21.75
N ALA A 63 -1.64 -4.15 23.00
CA ALA A 63 -1.51 -3.17 24.08
C ALA A 63 -0.05 -2.92 24.52
N CYS A 64 0.85 -3.87 24.24
CA CYS A 64 2.29 -3.75 24.54
C CYS A 64 3.07 -3.04 23.43
N LEU A 65 2.49 -2.86 22.23
CA LEU A 65 3.18 -2.20 21.14
C LEU A 65 3.26 -0.69 21.37
N PRO A 66 4.34 -0.04 20.90
CA PRO A 66 4.41 1.42 20.93
C PRO A 66 3.34 2.02 20.02
N ASP A 67 2.81 3.18 20.39
CA ASP A 67 1.90 3.92 19.54
C ASP A 67 2.60 4.31 18.21
N PRO A 68 2.09 3.88 17.05
CA PRO A 68 2.68 4.19 15.75
C PRO A 68 2.87 5.70 15.50
N ALA A 69 1.99 6.55 16.04
CA ALA A 69 2.10 8.00 15.92
C ALA A 69 3.39 8.56 16.54
N THR A 70 3.98 7.86 17.52
CA THR A 70 5.21 8.28 18.20
C THR A 70 6.50 7.78 17.53
N LEU A 71 6.40 7.05 16.43
CA LEU A 71 7.54 6.39 15.78
C LEU A 71 8.16 7.21 14.63
N GLY A 72 7.49 8.26 14.14
CA GLY A 72 7.89 8.99 12.93
C GLY A 72 9.35 9.41 12.89
N ASP A 73 9.83 10.05 13.96
CA ASP A 73 11.22 10.52 14.07
C ASP A 73 12.26 9.40 14.24
N ARG A 74 11.80 8.22 14.63
CA ARG A 74 12.65 7.04 14.85
C ARG A 74 12.74 6.15 13.61
N MET A 75 11.74 6.22 12.73
CA MET A 75 11.70 5.43 11.51
C MET A 75 12.74 5.91 10.51
N ARG A 76 13.39 4.97 9.85
CA ARG A 76 14.32 5.20 8.75
C ARG A 76 13.92 4.33 7.58
N GLY A 77 14.17 4.84 6.36
CA GLY A 77 13.89 4.11 5.13
C GLY A 77 12.78 4.71 4.30
N LYS A 78 12.25 3.88 3.42
CA LYS A 78 11.32 4.31 2.36
C LYS A 78 10.16 3.34 2.24
N THR A 79 9.00 3.85 1.88
CA THR A 79 7.87 3.04 1.41
C THR A 79 7.86 3.03 -0.11
N CYS A 80 7.52 1.90 -0.70
CA CYS A 80 7.32 1.74 -2.13
C CYS A 80 5.97 1.09 -2.38
N ALA A 81 5.11 1.78 -3.10
CA ALA A 81 3.90 1.21 -3.68
C ALA A 81 4.09 1.09 -5.18
N GLY A 82 3.60 0.03 -5.82
CA GLY A 82 3.79 -0.13 -7.26
C GLY A 82 2.95 -1.22 -7.87
N LEU A 83 2.87 -1.19 -9.18
CA LEU A 83 2.16 -2.15 -10.00
C LEU A 83 3.14 -2.86 -10.92
N TRP A 84 3.24 -4.18 -10.78
CA TRP A 84 4.01 -5.02 -11.68
C TRP A 84 3.07 -5.75 -12.64
N VAL A 85 3.20 -5.42 -13.92
CA VAL A 85 2.39 -5.97 -15.00
C VAL A 85 3.25 -6.82 -15.91
N THR A 86 2.78 -8.04 -16.19
CA THR A 86 3.37 -8.92 -17.21
C THR A 86 2.33 -9.27 -18.25
N GLY A 87 2.73 -9.32 -19.51
CA GLY A 87 1.80 -9.61 -20.60
C GLY A 87 2.44 -9.51 -21.98
N THR A 88 1.59 -9.27 -22.96
CA THR A 88 2.00 -9.03 -24.35
C THR A 88 1.89 -7.54 -24.64
N GLY A 89 2.97 -6.95 -25.11
CA GLY A 89 2.99 -5.56 -25.56
C GLY A 89 2.17 -5.32 -26.80
N THR A 90 1.99 -4.07 -27.17
CA THR A 90 1.26 -3.67 -28.40
C THR A 90 1.98 -4.10 -29.68
N ASP A 91 3.27 -4.36 -29.59
CA ASP A 91 4.14 -4.91 -30.64
C ASP A 91 4.08 -6.45 -30.74
N GLY A 92 3.31 -7.11 -29.87
CA GLY A 92 3.17 -8.57 -29.82
C GLY A 92 4.28 -9.28 -29.02
N ALA A 93 5.29 -8.56 -28.50
CA ALA A 93 6.36 -9.14 -27.72
C ALA A 93 5.97 -9.33 -26.22
N PRO A 94 6.55 -10.33 -25.53
CA PRO A 94 6.42 -10.41 -24.07
C PRO A 94 6.95 -9.13 -23.42
N ARG A 95 6.25 -8.65 -22.39
CA ARG A 95 6.64 -7.43 -21.68
C ARG A 95 6.42 -7.59 -20.18
N SER A 96 7.33 -7.02 -19.39
CA SER A 96 7.27 -6.96 -17.95
C SER A 96 7.64 -5.55 -17.49
N THR A 97 6.65 -4.84 -16.92
CA THR A 97 6.78 -3.43 -16.55
C THR A 97 6.45 -3.26 -15.06
N TYR A 98 7.27 -2.50 -14.35
CA TYR A 98 7.03 -2.10 -12.98
C TYR A 98 6.89 -0.58 -12.89
N LEU A 99 5.68 -0.12 -12.55
CA LEU A 99 5.42 1.26 -12.18
C LEU A 99 5.50 1.37 -10.66
N TYR A 100 6.20 2.38 -10.14
CA TYR A 100 6.43 2.51 -8.71
C TYR A 100 6.40 3.96 -8.25
N HIS A 101 6.04 4.13 -6.99
CA HIS A 101 6.03 5.38 -6.25
C HIS A 101 6.74 5.17 -4.92
N VAL A 102 7.79 5.95 -4.65
CA VAL A 102 8.65 5.80 -3.46
C VAL A 102 8.61 7.08 -2.64
N VAL A 103 8.38 6.94 -1.33
CA VAL A 103 8.43 8.06 -0.38
C VAL A 103 9.44 7.77 0.71
N ASP A 104 10.34 8.71 0.94
CA ASP A 104 11.36 8.68 1.99
C ASP A 104 10.81 9.23 3.31
N ASN A 105 11.06 8.53 4.43
CA ASN A 105 10.52 8.94 5.72
C ASN A 105 11.14 10.22 6.26
N GLU A 106 12.44 10.41 6.09
CA GLU A 106 13.12 11.63 6.57
C GLU A 106 12.61 12.84 5.82
N TRP A 107 12.40 12.70 4.50
CA TRP A 107 11.81 13.74 3.69
C TRP A 107 10.38 14.08 4.13
N SER A 108 9.50 13.08 4.25
CA SER A 108 8.09 13.32 4.61
C SER A 108 7.92 13.88 6.03
N MET A 109 8.75 13.45 6.97
CA MET A 109 8.78 14.02 8.33
C MET A 109 9.24 15.47 8.33
N ARG A 110 10.27 15.82 7.53
CA ARG A 110 10.78 17.20 7.45
C ARG A 110 9.78 18.15 6.80
N GLU A 111 9.16 17.72 5.67
CA GLU A 111 8.29 18.59 4.88
C GLU A 111 6.87 18.69 5.45
N TYR A 112 6.36 17.62 6.03
CA TYR A 112 4.93 17.51 6.41
C TYR A 112 4.72 17.10 7.87
N GLY A 113 5.75 16.71 8.61
CA GLY A 113 5.62 16.22 9.99
C GLY A 113 4.93 14.85 10.10
N HIS A 114 4.86 14.10 8.99
CA HIS A 114 4.16 12.82 8.93
C HIS A 114 5.03 11.73 8.31
N GLN A 115 4.82 10.49 8.78
CA GLN A 115 5.53 9.30 8.27
C GLN A 115 5.27 9.10 6.77
N CYS A 116 6.26 8.52 6.08
CA CYS A 116 6.19 8.28 4.63
C CYS A 116 4.95 7.47 4.21
N VAL A 117 4.53 6.48 5.00
CA VAL A 117 3.31 5.72 4.72
C VAL A 117 2.05 6.58 4.81
N VAL A 118 2.00 7.53 5.75
CA VAL A 118 0.86 8.46 5.90
C VAL A 118 0.78 9.39 4.70
N TRP A 119 1.91 10.00 4.33
CA TRP A 119 2.00 10.85 3.13
C TRP A 119 1.61 10.09 1.86
N GLN A 120 2.23 8.93 1.63
CA GLN A 120 1.98 8.12 0.43
C GLN A 120 0.51 7.68 0.31
N THR A 121 -0.13 7.39 1.44
CA THR A 121 -1.55 7.02 1.47
C THR A 121 -2.46 8.23 1.25
N ALA A 122 -2.11 9.38 1.83
CA ALA A 122 -2.96 10.57 1.82
C ALA A 122 -2.92 11.35 0.50
N VAL A 123 -1.77 11.42 -0.18
CA VAL A 123 -1.61 12.20 -1.42
C VAL A 123 -2.50 11.68 -2.56
N ASN A 124 -2.66 10.37 -2.66
CA ASN A 124 -3.42 9.75 -3.74
C ASN A 124 -4.91 10.18 -3.76
N PRO A 125 -5.68 10.09 -2.65
CA PRO A 125 -7.05 10.60 -2.65
C PRO A 125 -7.14 12.12 -2.84
N VAL A 126 -6.16 12.91 -2.40
CA VAL A 126 -6.14 14.36 -2.66
C VAL A 126 -6.02 14.65 -4.15
N VAL A 127 -5.09 13.97 -4.85
CA VAL A 127 -4.95 14.07 -6.32
C VAL A 127 -6.25 13.67 -7.02
N ALA A 128 -6.85 12.56 -6.61
CA ALA A 128 -8.13 12.11 -7.19
C ALA A 128 -9.27 13.13 -6.97
N LEU A 129 -9.36 13.70 -5.77
CA LEU A 129 -10.36 14.74 -5.46
C LEU A 129 -10.18 15.99 -6.33
N GLU A 130 -8.96 16.42 -6.58
CA GLU A 130 -8.68 17.56 -7.45
C GLU A 130 -9.08 17.28 -8.90
N LEU A 131 -8.76 16.08 -9.43
CA LEU A 131 -9.15 15.67 -10.77
C LEU A 131 -10.69 15.62 -10.93
N LEU A 132 -11.38 15.15 -9.90
CA LEU A 132 -12.85 15.18 -9.86
C LEU A 132 -13.40 16.61 -9.79
N ALA A 133 -12.83 17.47 -8.96
CA ALA A 133 -13.27 18.86 -8.79
C ALA A 133 -13.10 19.68 -10.08
N HIS A 134 -12.04 19.41 -10.85
CA HIS A 134 -11.81 20.04 -12.13
C HIS A 134 -12.56 19.38 -13.31
N GLY A 135 -13.27 18.28 -13.07
CA GLY A 135 -14.00 17.55 -14.10
C GLY A 135 -13.09 16.75 -15.05
N THR A 136 -11.80 16.65 -14.79
CA THR A 136 -10.85 15.81 -15.57
C THR A 136 -11.21 14.33 -15.42
N TRP A 137 -11.54 13.92 -14.20
CA TRP A 137 -12.20 12.66 -13.94
C TRP A 137 -13.69 12.91 -13.71
N SER A 138 -14.54 12.17 -14.40
CA SER A 138 -16.00 12.27 -14.25
C SER A 138 -16.66 10.93 -14.53
N GLY A 139 -17.78 10.64 -13.86
CA GLY A 139 -18.53 9.42 -14.05
C GLY A 139 -19.71 9.32 -13.10
N ALA A 140 -20.63 8.40 -13.37
CA ALA A 140 -21.80 8.16 -12.55
C ALA A 140 -21.63 6.89 -11.70
N GLY A 141 -22.06 6.96 -10.44
CA GLY A 141 -22.01 5.83 -9.52
C GLY A 141 -20.70 5.75 -8.72
N VAL A 142 -20.41 4.58 -8.17
CA VAL A 142 -19.18 4.30 -7.42
C VAL A 142 -18.17 3.65 -8.37
N LEU A 143 -17.10 4.35 -8.67
CA LEU A 143 -16.08 3.96 -9.62
C LEU A 143 -14.73 3.81 -8.89
N GLY A 144 -13.94 2.81 -9.28
CA GLY A 144 -12.53 2.72 -8.90
C GLY A 144 -11.67 3.64 -9.76
N PRO A 145 -10.47 4.02 -9.31
CA PRO A 145 -9.54 4.85 -10.08
C PRO A 145 -9.17 4.21 -11.44
N GLU A 146 -9.26 2.89 -11.54
CA GLU A 146 -8.99 2.14 -12.77
C GLU A 146 -9.99 2.41 -13.90
N ALA A 147 -11.11 3.08 -13.61
CA ALA A 147 -12.09 3.50 -14.60
C ALA A 147 -11.65 4.74 -15.39
N PHE A 148 -10.60 5.42 -14.96
CA PHE A 148 -10.17 6.71 -15.48
C PHE A 148 -8.81 6.64 -16.16
N ASP A 149 -8.50 7.67 -16.96
CA ASP A 149 -7.15 7.85 -17.51
C ASP A 149 -6.16 8.12 -16.36
N ALA A 150 -5.09 7.33 -16.31
CA ALA A 150 -4.09 7.44 -15.27
C ALA A 150 -3.11 8.60 -15.49
N GLN A 151 -2.93 9.09 -16.73
CA GLN A 151 -1.89 10.09 -17.02
C GLN A 151 -2.10 11.41 -16.27
N PRO A 152 -3.30 12.01 -16.21
CA PRO A 152 -3.53 13.22 -15.43
C PRO A 152 -3.24 13.03 -13.92
N PHE A 153 -3.52 11.83 -13.39
CA PHE A 153 -3.22 11.49 -12.01
C PHE A 153 -1.71 11.47 -11.75
N LEU A 154 -0.95 10.81 -12.61
CA LEU A 154 0.50 10.69 -12.49
C LEU A 154 1.20 12.05 -12.64
N ASP A 155 0.72 12.90 -13.53
CA ASP A 155 1.23 14.25 -13.74
C ASP A 155 1.01 15.11 -12.48
N LEU A 156 -0.20 15.08 -11.93
CA LEU A 156 -0.55 15.83 -10.73
C LEU A 156 0.16 15.30 -9.48
N LEU A 157 0.34 13.98 -9.37
CA LEU A 157 1.13 13.37 -8.31
C LEU A 157 2.58 13.89 -8.30
N THR A 158 3.17 14.05 -9.49
CA THR A 158 4.50 14.64 -9.66
C THR A 158 4.50 16.11 -9.25
N ALA A 159 3.49 16.88 -9.63
CA ALA A 159 3.34 18.30 -9.25
C ALA A 159 3.23 18.49 -7.73
N TYR A 160 2.63 17.53 -7.01
CA TYR A 160 2.60 17.50 -5.54
C TYR A 160 3.91 17.06 -4.88
N GLY A 161 5.00 16.90 -5.65
CA GLY A 161 6.31 16.52 -5.12
C GLY A 161 6.44 15.04 -4.80
N SER A 162 5.59 14.20 -5.36
CA SER A 162 5.57 12.75 -5.15
C SER A 162 5.79 12.01 -6.49
N PRO A 163 7.01 12.06 -7.06
CA PRO A 163 7.30 11.52 -8.37
C PRO A 163 7.18 10.00 -8.39
N TRP A 164 6.69 9.49 -9.50
CA TRP A 164 6.62 8.07 -9.82
C TRP A 164 7.70 7.69 -10.85
N GLY A 165 7.94 6.40 -11.00
CA GLY A 165 8.87 5.87 -11.99
C GLY A 165 8.34 4.63 -12.67
N ILE A 166 8.90 4.33 -13.85
CA ILE A 166 8.63 3.12 -14.62
C ILE A 166 9.94 2.38 -14.87
N LYS A 167 9.90 1.05 -14.79
CA LYS A 167 11.03 0.19 -15.10
C LYS A 167 10.57 -1.00 -15.92
N GLU A 168 11.21 -1.21 -17.06
CA GLU A 168 11.08 -2.47 -17.79
C GLU A 168 11.96 -3.52 -17.13
N LEU A 169 11.40 -4.70 -16.95
CA LEU A 169 12.07 -5.86 -16.35
C LEU A 169 12.29 -6.94 -17.40
N GLU A 170 13.26 -7.78 -17.18
CA GLU A 170 13.45 -8.99 -17.98
C GLU A 170 12.25 -9.93 -17.83
N VAL A 171 11.87 -10.61 -18.94
CA VAL A 171 10.71 -11.51 -19.01
C VAL A 171 11.16 -12.95 -18.82
#